data_2765ba876290b4e9c278c603061ac5dc
#
_entry.id   2765ba876290b4e9c278c603061ac5dc
#
_cell.length_a   1.000
_cell.length_b   1.000
_cell.length_c   1.000
_cell.angle_alpha   90.00
_cell.angle_beta   90.00
_cell.angle_gamma   90.00
#
_symmetry.space_group_name_H-M   'P 1'
#
loop_
_entity.id
_entity.type
_entity.pdbx_description
1 polymer ?
#
loop_
_entity_poly.entity_id
_entity_poly.type
_entity_poly.pdbx_seq_one_letter_code
_entity_poly.pdbx_strand_id
1 'polypeptide(L)'
;MANIQRRKTVTASIGGVRVGSDAPVVVQSMTNTDTADVSSTVEQVAALARAGSELVRVTVNNEHAAAAVPHIVDELDRQGMNVPIIGDFHYNGHLLLTKYPECARALAKYRINPGNVSVGRKDDSNFRTMIEVAVENQKPVRIGVNWGSLDQVLLTRMMDENSRLPEPKDAREVTMQAMVVSALNSAALAEKYGLRADQIILSAKVSGVQDLIDVYRALAARCNYPLHLGLTEAGMGAKGVVASSAALGVLLQEGIGDTIRVSLTPSPGGDRSEEVRVAQQILQSMGIRSFTPQVAACPGCGRTTSTFFQEMAEQIQTYLREQMPSWKGRYVGVEEMKLAVMGCVVNGPGESKHANIGISLPGTFEEPKAPVYVDGRLFTTLKGDRIVAEFIGILDEYVASHYAAREVPQEEVAARN
;
A
#
# COMPACT_ATOMS: atom_id res chain seq x y z
N MET A 1 -1.52 -10.96 -15.51
CA MET A 1 -1.11 -10.97 -14.09
C MET A 1 -0.04 -12.03 -13.87
N ALA A 2 0.92 -11.79 -13.00
CA ALA A 2 1.94 -12.79 -12.67
C ALA A 2 1.29 -14.02 -12.01
N ASN A 3 1.78 -15.23 -12.35
CA ASN A 3 1.28 -16.47 -11.74
C ASN A 3 1.98 -16.69 -10.38
N ILE A 4 1.74 -15.79 -9.42
CA ILE A 4 2.28 -15.89 -8.06
C ILE A 4 1.27 -16.64 -7.20
N GLN A 5 1.67 -17.80 -6.69
CA GLN A 5 0.84 -18.55 -5.75
C GLN A 5 0.93 -17.91 -4.36
N ARG A 6 -0.13 -17.24 -3.93
CA ARG A 6 -0.18 -16.63 -2.60
C ARG A 6 -0.30 -17.66 -1.49
N ARG A 7 0.41 -17.42 -0.39
CA ARG A 7 0.26 -18.17 0.86
C ARG A 7 -1.20 -18.12 1.33
N LYS A 8 -1.78 -19.25 1.69
CA LYS A 8 -3.15 -19.30 2.23
C LYS A 8 -3.22 -18.63 3.60
N THR A 9 -4.12 -17.69 3.76
CA THR A 9 -4.40 -16.98 5.01
C THR A 9 -5.91 -16.93 5.26
N VAL A 10 -6.30 -16.73 6.51
CA VAL A 10 -7.66 -16.29 6.83
C VAL A 10 -7.88 -14.87 6.29
N THR A 11 -9.13 -14.44 6.15
CA THR A 11 -9.45 -13.11 5.61
C THR A 11 -10.10 -12.26 6.68
N ALA A 12 -9.46 -11.14 6.99
CA ALA A 12 -10.02 -10.12 7.86
C ALA A 12 -10.82 -9.09 7.06
N SER A 13 -11.93 -8.59 7.62
CA SER A 13 -12.70 -7.50 7.05
C SER A 13 -12.49 -6.22 7.87
N ILE A 14 -12.05 -5.15 7.22
CA ILE A 14 -11.71 -3.87 7.85
C ILE A 14 -12.57 -2.79 7.22
N GLY A 15 -13.70 -2.43 7.83
CA GLY A 15 -14.63 -1.45 7.26
C GLY A 15 -15.05 -1.79 5.83
N GLY A 16 -15.29 -3.08 5.53
CA GLY A 16 -15.63 -3.56 4.20
C GLY A 16 -14.43 -3.95 3.33
N VAL A 17 -13.20 -3.51 3.65
CA VAL A 17 -11.99 -3.91 2.91
C VAL A 17 -11.52 -5.28 3.38
N ARG A 18 -11.46 -6.25 2.47
CA ARG A 18 -11.00 -7.61 2.74
C ARG A 18 -9.47 -7.70 2.67
N VAL A 19 -8.85 -8.27 3.70
CA VAL A 19 -7.40 -8.48 3.80
C VAL A 19 -7.12 -9.95 4.06
N GLY A 20 -6.56 -10.63 3.08
CA GLY A 20 -6.26 -12.06 3.12
C GLY A 20 -5.92 -12.62 1.75
N SER A 21 -5.62 -13.93 1.67
CA SER A 21 -5.17 -14.57 0.42
C SER A 21 -6.23 -14.64 -0.68
N ASP A 22 -7.50 -14.56 -0.33
CA ASP A 22 -8.65 -14.57 -1.25
C ASP A 22 -9.10 -13.17 -1.70
N ALA A 23 -8.32 -12.14 -1.34
CA ALA A 23 -8.54 -10.76 -1.73
C ALA A 23 -7.26 -10.14 -2.35
N PRO A 24 -7.35 -9.08 -3.15
CA PRO A 24 -6.17 -8.38 -3.64
C PRO A 24 -5.28 -7.86 -2.50
N VAL A 25 -3.97 -7.75 -2.74
CA VAL A 25 -3.05 -7.12 -1.77
C VAL A 25 -3.43 -5.67 -1.57
N VAL A 26 -3.73 -5.30 -0.32
CA VAL A 26 -4.29 -3.98 0.05
C VAL A 26 -3.18 -2.96 0.29
N VAL A 27 -3.34 -1.75 -0.27
CA VAL A 27 -2.45 -0.61 -0.02
C VAL A 27 -2.97 0.19 1.17
N GLN A 28 -2.14 0.30 2.21
CA GLN A 28 -2.41 1.11 3.39
C GLN A 28 -1.43 2.27 3.50
N SER A 29 -1.89 3.42 3.98
CA SER A 29 -1.07 4.59 4.29
C SER A 29 -1.23 5.06 5.74
N MET A 30 -0.59 6.17 6.08
CA MET A 30 -0.68 6.78 7.41
C MET A 30 -0.51 8.30 7.29
N THR A 31 -1.31 9.04 8.06
CA THR A 31 -1.13 10.49 8.22
C THR A 31 0.11 10.83 9.05
N ASN A 32 0.59 12.05 8.91
CA ASN A 32 1.60 12.66 9.80
C ASN A 32 1.12 14.00 10.40
N THR A 33 -0.17 14.29 10.28
CA THR A 33 -0.83 15.41 10.96
C THR A 33 -0.98 15.11 12.45
N ASP A 34 -1.15 16.15 13.26
CA ASP A 34 -1.70 15.97 14.60
C ASP A 34 -3.17 15.54 14.47
N THR A 35 -3.50 14.35 14.96
CA THR A 35 -4.87 13.82 14.86
C THR A 35 -5.89 14.66 15.63
N ALA A 36 -5.45 15.44 16.62
CA ALA A 36 -6.31 16.40 17.31
C ALA A 36 -6.78 17.56 16.40
N ASP A 37 -6.02 17.88 15.35
CA ASP A 37 -6.43 18.80 14.30
C ASP A 37 -7.28 18.04 13.26
N VAL A 38 -8.61 18.10 13.44
CA VAL A 38 -9.59 17.41 12.59
C VAL A 38 -9.46 17.85 11.13
N SER A 39 -9.36 19.17 10.88
CA SER A 39 -9.34 19.71 9.51
C SER A 39 -8.14 19.22 8.72
N SER A 40 -6.93 19.40 9.26
CA SER A 40 -5.69 18.97 8.61
C SER A 40 -5.64 17.45 8.43
N THR A 41 -6.19 16.69 9.39
CA THR A 41 -6.21 15.22 9.30
C THR A 41 -7.20 14.74 8.24
N VAL A 42 -8.39 15.32 8.16
CA VAL A 42 -9.38 15.02 7.12
C VAL A 42 -8.82 15.33 5.73
N GLU A 43 -8.21 16.49 5.55
CA GLU A 43 -7.59 16.88 4.28
C GLU A 43 -6.52 15.86 3.83
N GLN A 44 -5.63 15.49 4.75
CA GLN A 44 -4.56 14.53 4.44
C GLN A 44 -5.10 13.11 4.19
N VAL A 45 -6.09 12.64 4.97
CA VAL A 45 -6.76 11.36 4.72
C VAL A 45 -7.42 11.34 3.35
N ALA A 46 -8.14 12.42 2.99
CA ALA A 46 -8.79 12.53 1.69
C ALA A 46 -7.76 12.54 0.54
N ALA A 47 -6.62 13.21 0.71
CA ALA A 47 -5.53 13.19 -0.27
C ALA A 47 -4.95 11.77 -0.45
N LEU A 48 -4.70 11.05 0.65
CA LEU A 48 -4.23 9.66 0.64
C LEU A 48 -5.25 8.71 -0.02
N ALA A 49 -6.53 8.86 0.28
CA ALA A 49 -7.60 8.07 -0.32
C ALA A 49 -7.74 8.33 -1.83
N ARG A 50 -7.69 9.60 -2.27
CA ARG A 50 -7.68 9.96 -3.70
C ARG A 50 -6.46 9.41 -4.43
N ALA A 51 -5.31 9.29 -3.76
CA ALA A 51 -4.13 8.64 -4.32
C ALA A 51 -4.29 7.11 -4.43
N GLY A 52 -5.35 6.55 -3.85
CA GLY A 52 -5.68 5.12 -3.90
C GLY A 52 -5.27 4.32 -2.66
N SER A 53 -5.06 4.97 -1.52
CA SER A 53 -4.94 4.26 -0.24
C SER A 53 -6.29 3.66 0.14
N GLU A 54 -6.33 2.35 0.36
CA GLU A 54 -7.56 1.63 0.67
C GLU A 54 -7.84 1.60 2.19
N LEU A 55 -6.83 1.86 2.99
CA LEU A 55 -6.90 1.96 4.45
C LEU A 55 -5.98 3.09 4.90
N VAL A 56 -6.44 3.98 5.75
CA VAL A 56 -5.62 5.07 6.28
C VAL A 56 -5.49 4.98 7.80
N ARG A 57 -4.26 5.08 8.30
CA ARG A 57 -3.97 5.01 9.73
C ARG A 57 -3.69 6.41 10.28
N VAL A 58 -4.31 6.72 11.43
CA VAL A 58 -4.07 7.92 12.23
C VAL A 58 -3.47 7.55 13.59
N THR A 59 -2.66 8.43 14.17
CA THR A 59 -2.09 8.21 15.49
C THR A 59 -3.09 8.61 16.57
N VAL A 60 -3.37 7.73 17.54
CA VAL A 60 -4.23 8.02 18.69
C VAL A 60 -3.40 7.89 19.96
N ASN A 61 -2.69 8.97 20.32
CA ASN A 61 -1.69 8.99 21.39
C ASN A 61 -2.08 9.79 22.63
N ASN A 62 -3.17 10.56 22.55
CA ASN A 62 -3.67 11.37 23.66
C ASN A 62 -5.19 11.52 23.60
N GLU A 63 -5.77 12.14 24.64
CA GLU A 63 -7.22 12.31 24.77
C GLU A 63 -7.83 13.19 23.69
N HIS A 64 -7.13 14.24 23.26
CA HIS A 64 -7.59 15.14 22.20
C HIS A 64 -7.67 14.40 20.85
N ALA A 65 -6.65 13.59 20.53
CA ALA A 65 -6.67 12.75 19.35
C ALA A 65 -7.81 11.73 19.40
N ALA A 66 -8.03 11.08 20.56
CA ALA A 66 -9.14 10.14 20.71
C ALA A 66 -10.51 10.81 20.55
N ALA A 67 -10.70 12.01 21.11
CA ALA A 67 -11.94 12.79 20.95
C ALA A 67 -12.15 13.26 19.50
N ALA A 68 -11.08 13.52 18.74
CA ALA A 68 -11.15 14.01 17.36
C ALA A 68 -11.54 12.91 16.35
N VAL A 69 -11.21 11.64 16.61
CA VAL A 69 -11.44 10.54 15.65
C VAL A 69 -12.88 10.44 15.14
N PRO A 70 -13.94 10.48 15.97
CA PRO A 70 -15.31 10.44 15.47
C PRO A 70 -15.61 11.60 14.51
N HIS A 71 -15.15 12.79 14.82
CA HIS A 71 -15.35 13.97 13.96
C HIS A 71 -14.62 13.87 12.63
N ILE A 72 -13.43 13.24 12.62
CA ILE A 72 -12.68 12.96 11.39
C ILE A 72 -13.48 12.00 10.50
N VAL A 73 -14.00 10.91 11.07
CA VAL A 73 -14.78 9.92 10.31
C VAL A 73 -16.06 10.55 9.78
N ASP A 74 -16.83 11.27 10.62
CA ASP A 74 -18.07 11.95 10.22
C ASP A 74 -17.83 12.97 9.10
N GLU A 75 -16.71 13.70 9.13
CA GLU A 75 -16.37 14.68 8.08
C GLU A 75 -16.00 14.00 6.77
N LEU A 76 -15.23 12.90 6.82
CA LEU A 76 -14.91 12.09 5.65
C LEU A 76 -16.17 11.51 5.01
N ASP A 77 -17.09 10.99 5.81
CA ASP A 77 -18.37 10.45 5.35
C ASP A 77 -19.22 11.55 4.68
N ARG A 78 -19.28 12.76 5.26
CA ARG A 78 -19.96 13.93 4.65
C ARG A 78 -19.35 14.34 3.30
N GLN A 79 -18.03 14.10 3.12
CA GLN A 79 -17.36 14.32 1.86
C GLN A 79 -17.49 13.15 0.88
N GLY A 80 -18.22 12.08 1.23
CA GLY A 80 -18.37 10.86 0.43
C GLY A 80 -17.08 10.02 0.35
N MET A 81 -16.18 10.18 1.32
CA MET A 81 -14.90 9.47 1.39
C MET A 81 -15.00 8.23 2.30
N ASN A 82 -15.43 7.11 1.74
CA ASN A 82 -15.64 5.85 2.47
C ASN A 82 -14.31 5.08 2.68
N VAL A 83 -13.27 5.73 3.21
CA VAL A 83 -11.99 5.08 3.51
C VAL A 83 -11.93 4.68 4.98
N PRO A 84 -11.74 3.37 5.31
CA PRO A 84 -11.69 2.92 6.70
C PRO A 84 -10.48 3.51 7.44
N ILE A 85 -10.75 4.09 8.62
CA ILE A 85 -9.73 4.70 9.48
C ILE A 85 -9.23 3.71 10.53
N ILE A 86 -7.91 3.63 10.68
CA ILE A 86 -7.23 2.74 11.62
C ILE A 86 -6.62 3.56 12.74
N GLY A 87 -6.90 3.24 13.98
CA GLY A 87 -6.25 3.85 15.14
C GLY A 87 -4.93 3.18 15.47
N ASP A 88 -3.88 3.98 15.61
CA ASP A 88 -2.55 3.52 16.05
C ASP A 88 -2.35 3.82 17.52
N PHE A 89 -2.35 2.76 18.34
CA PHE A 89 -2.26 2.83 19.78
C PHE A 89 -0.91 2.32 20.30
N HIS A 90 -0.40 3.02 21.28
CA HIS A 90 0.83 2.68 22.00
C HIS A 90 0.57 2.61 23.52
N TYR A 91 1.39 3.23 24.35
CA TYR A 91 1.46 3.11 25.81
C TYR A 91 0.13 3.21 26.58
N ASN A 92 -0.76 4.12 26.17
CA ASN A 92 -2.02 4.47 26.84
C ASN A 92 -3.26 4.05 26.07
N GLY A 93 -3.13 3.23 25.03
CA GLY A 93 -4.24 2.83 24.18
C GLY A 93 -5.40 2.19 24.95
N HIS A 94 -5.12 1.41 25.98
CA HIS A 94 -6.14 0.80 26.87
C HIS A 94 -6.99 1.86 27.58
N LEU A 95 -6.39 2.97 28.03
CA LEU A 95 -7.11 4.08 28.66
C LEU A 95 -7.95 4.86 27.63
N LEU A 96 -7.36 5.15 26.47
CA LEU A 96 -8.03 5.91 25.42
C LEU A 96 -9.24 5.18 24.85
N LEU A 97 -9.11 3.90 24.54
CA LEU A 97 -10.22 3.08 24.03
C LEU A 97 -11.36 2.91 25.04
N THR A 98 -11.03 2.82 26.35
CA THR A 98 -12.03 2.69 27.41
C THR A 98 -12.73 4.02 27.71
N LYS A 99 -11.95 5.13 27.80
CA LYS A 99 -12.47 6.46 28.14
C LYS A 99 -13.24 7.11 26.97
N TYR A 100 -12.90 6.79 25.73
CA TYR A 100 -13.48 7.35 24.51
C TYR A 100 -14.16 6.25 23.66
N PRO A 101 -15.32 5.71 24.09
CA PRO A 101 -16.00 4.63 23.36
C PRO A 101 -16.43 5.03 21.96
N GLU A 102 -16.69 6.32 21.69
CA GLU A 102 -16.98 6.80 20.34
C GLU A 102 -15.78 6.63 19.40
N CYS A 103 -14.57 6.91 19.88
CA CYS A 103 -13.34 6.63 19.14
C CYS A 103 -13.23 5.13 18.80
N ALA A 104 -13.46 4.25 19.79
CA ALA A 104 -13.42 2.82 19.58
C ALA A 104 -14.43 2.36 18.52
N ARG A 105 -15.65 2.91 18.52
CA ARG A 105 -16.69 2.59 17.51
C ARG A 105 -16.38 3.14 16.13
N ALA A 106 -15.91 4.37 16.02
CA ALA A 106 -15.63 5.04 14.75
C ALA A 106 -14.48 4.39 13.97
N LEU A 107 -13.47 3.87 14.67
CA LEU A 107 -12.33 3.21 14.03
C LEU A 107 -12.74 1.87 13.38
N ALA A 108 -12.20 1.59 12.20
CA ALA A 108 -12.42 0.33 11.49
C ALA A 108 -11.49 -0.80 11.96
N LYS A 109 -10.35 -0.46 12.54
CA LYS A 109 -9.34 -1.41 13.04
C LYS A 109 -8.45 -0.72 14.07
N TYR A 110 -7.95 -1.49 15.05
CA TYR A 110 -6.91 -1.01 15.96
C TYR A 110 -5.54 -1.59 15.59
N ARG A 111 -4.50 -0.76 15.64
CA ARG A 111 -3.11 -1.21 15.62
C ARG A 111 -2.57 -1.13 17.02
N ILE A 112 -2.08 -2.25 17.52
CA ILE A 112 -1.49 -2.39 18.86
C ILE A 112 -0.03 -2.82 18.71
N ASN A 113 0.87 -2.11 19.40
CA ASN A 113 2.26 -2.55 19.54
C ASN A 113 2.43 -3.23 20.90
N PRO A 114 2.53 -4.57 20.96
CA PRO A 114 2.59 -5.30 22.24
C PRO A 114 3.80 -4.92 23.09
N GLY A 115 4.93 -4.55 22.46
CA GLY A 115 6.12 -4.11 23.18
C GLY A 115 5.98 -2.77 23.92
N ASN A 116 4.98 -1.96 23.57
CA ASN A 116 4.75 -0.65 24.20
C ASN A 116 3.58 -0.64 25.18
N VAL A 117 2.64 -1.58 25.06
CA VAL A 117 1.39 -1.54 25.85
C VAL A 117 1.60 -1.90 27.31
N SER A 118 2.55 -2.78 27.61
CA SER A 118 2.81 -3.28 28.95
C SER A 118 4.19 -2.86 29.49
N VAL A 119 4.76 -1.76 29.01
CA VAL A 119 6.07 -1.28 29.48
C VAL A 119 6.05 -1.03 30.99
N GLY A 120 6.97 -1.69 31.70
CA GLY A 120 7.10 -1.59 33.15
C GLY A 120 6.11 -2.41 33.99
N ARG A 121 5.23 -3.19 33.35
CA ARG A 121 4.30 -4.11 34.01
C ARG A 121 4.71 -5.57 33.79
N LYS A 122 4.41 -6.43 34.78
CA LYS A 122 4.64 -7.88 34.67
C LYS A 122 3.44 -8.64 34.11
N ASP A 123 2.33 -7.95 33.87
CA ASP A 123 1.07 -8.54 33.42
C ASP A 123 0.65 -7.98 32.04
N ASP A 124 -0.28 -8.66 31.41
CA ASP A 124 -0.85 -8.34 30.11
C ASP A 124 -2.19 -7.61 30.17
N SER A 125 -2.53 -7.06 31.36
CA SER A 125 -3.85 -6.43 31.61
C SER A 125 -4.20 -5.31 30.64
N ASN A 126 -3.23 -4.46 30.29
CA ASN A 126 -3.45 -3.38 29.31
C ASN A 126 -3.75 -3.93 27.90
N PHE A 127 -2.99 -4.94 27.47
CA PHE A 127 -3.22 -5.60 26.18
C PHE A 127 -4.58 -6.30 26.17
N ARG A 128 -4.90 -7.02 27.26
CA ARG A 128 -6.21 -7.66 27.45
C ARG A 128 -7.35 -6.66 27.32
N THR A 129 -7.30 -5.53 28.01
CA THR A 129 -8.33 -4.47 27.93
C THR A 129 -8.53 -4.00 26.49
N MET A 130 -7.46 -3.77 25.73
CA MET A 130 -7.57 -3.34 24.34
C MET A 130 -8.20 -4.41 23.44
N ILE A 131 -7.90 -5.69 23.68
CA ILE A 131 -8.50 -6.81 22.95
C ILE A 131 -9.99 -6.95 23.32
N GLU A 132 -10.34 -6.87 24.60
CA GLU A 132 -11.75 -6.91 25.04
C GLU A 132 -12.58 -5.80 24.40
N VAL A 133 -12.07 -4.57 24.33
CA VAL A 133 -12.73 -3.47 23.59
C VAL A 133 -12.84 -3.77 22.09
N ALA A 134 -11.83 -4.40 21.49
CA ALA A 134 -11.89 -4.79 20.09
C ALA A 134 -12.96 -5.87 19.84
N VAL A 135 -13.09 -6.84 20.72
CA VAL A 135 -14.13 -7.89 20.69
C VAL A 135 -15.52 -7.28 20.84
N GLU A 136 -15.71 -6.41 21.83
CA GLU A 136 -16.99 -5.73 22.09
C GLU A 136 -17.47 -4.92 20.86
N ASN A 137 -16.55 -4.20 20.21
CA ASN A 137 -16.85 -3.39 19.04
C ASN A 137 -16.70 -4.16 17.71
N GLN A 138 -16.43 -5.46 17.74
CA GLN A 138 -16.24 -6.32 16.56
C GLN A 138 -15.14 -5.80 15.61
N LYS A 139 -14.09 -5.18 16.14
CA LYS A 139 -13.01 -4.57 15.35
C LYS A 139 -11.83 -5.54 15.18
N PRO A 140 -11.32 -5.70 13.95
CA PRO A 140 -10.06 -6.39 13.73
C PRO A 140 -8.90 -5.65 14.43
N VAL A 141 -7.87 -6.40 14.78
CA VAL A 141 -6.64 -5.87 15.40
C VAL A 141 -5.44 -6.23 14.56
N ARG A 142 -4.58 -5.24 14.29
CA ARG A 142 -3.23 -5.52 13.82
C ARG A 142 -2.24 -5.50 14.98
N ILE A 143 -1.69 -6.64 15.30
CA ILE A 143 -0.57 -6.79 16.22
C ILE A 143 0.70 -6.42 15.47
N GLY A 144 1.30 -5.29 15.85
CA GLY A 144 2.41 -4.69 15.12
C GLY A 144 3.67 -4.65 15.94
N VAL A 145 4.51 -5.68 15.81
CA VAL A 145 5.83 -5.73 16.44
C VAL A 145 6.82 -4.90 15.61
N ASN A 146 7.62 -4.08 16.28
CA ASN A 146 8.75 -3.38 15.69
C ASN A 146 10.01 -3.72 16.48
N TRP A 147 11.12 -3.91 15.79
CA TRP A 147 12.36 -4.30 16.46
C TRP A 147 12.86 -3.25 17.46
N GLY A 148 12.71 -1.97 17.16
CA GLY A 148 13.12 -0.87 18.06
C GLY A 148 12.28 -0.74 19.35
N SER A 149 11.17 -1.49 19.44
CA SER A 149 10.27 -1.52 20.63
C SER A 149 9.86 -2.94 20.97
N LEU A 150 10.76 -3.90 20.78
CA LEU A 150 10.56 -5.29 21.15
C LEU A 150 10.55 -5.44 22.68
N ASP A 151 9.74 -6.39 23.17
CA ASP A 151 9.69 -6.76 24.58
C ASP A 151 11.07 -7.21 25.08
N GLN A 152 11.67 -6.41 25.96
CA GLN A 152 13.00 -6.64 26.49
C GLN A 152 13.07 -7.85 27.43
N VAL A 153 11.98 -8.20 28.11
CA VAL A 153 11.92 -9.39 28.99
C VAL A 153 11.99 -10.65 28.10
N LEU A 154 11.21 -10.69 27.02
CA LEU A 154 11.26 -11.78 26.07
C LEU A 154 12.65 -11.90 25.43
N LEU A 155 13.21 -10.78 24.95
CA LEU A 155 14.52 -10.77 24.30
C LEU A 155 15.62 -11.25 25.23
N THR A 156 15.67 -10.74 26.47
CA THR A 156 16.67 -11.15 27.47
C THR A 156 16.58 -12.65 27.74
N ARG A 157 15.37 -13.17 27.99
CA ARG A 157 15.18 -14.61 28.20
C ARG A 157 15.70 -15.45 27.03
N MET A 158 15.39 -15.04 25.78
CA MET A 158 15.84 -15.77 24.59
C MET A 158 17.35 -15.68 24.39
N MET A 159 17.99 -14.56 24.75
CA MET A 159 19.44 -14.42 24.74
C MET A 159 20.10 -15.36 25.82
N ASP A 160 19.53 -15.41 27.02
CA ASP A 160 20.02 -16.29 28.08
C ASP A 160 19.86 -17.78 27.70
N GLU A 161 18.75 -18.16 27.11
CA GLU A 161 18.52 -19.52 26.57
C GLU A 161 19.52 -19.86 25.46
N ASN A 162 19.76 -18.93 24.53
CA ASN A 162 20.71 -19.07 23.45
C ASN A 162 22.15 -19.24 23.94
N SER A 163 22.56 -18.51 24.98
CA SER A 163 23.93 -18.60 25.56
C SER A 163 24.28 -19.96 26.11
N ARG A 164 23.27 -20.79 26.44
CA ARG A 164 23.41 -22.15 26.99
C ARG A 164 23.45 -23.25 25.91
N LEU A 165 23.25 -22.87 24.64
CA LEU A 165 23.30 -23.83 23.53
C LEU A 165 24.76 -24.24 23.26
N PRO A 166 25.02 -25.47 22.77
CA PRO A 166 26.36 -25.87 22.35
C PRO A 166 26.94 -24.98 21.24
N GLU A 167 26.07 -24.51 20.34
CA GLU A 167 26.40 -23.59 19.26
C GLU A 167 25.42 -22.39 19.34
N PRO A 168 25.77 -21.36 20.11
CA PRO A 168 24.92 -20.17 20.23
C PRO A 168 24.81 -19.44 18.89
N LYS A 169 23.60 -19.01 18.57
CA LYS A 169 23.31 -18.12 17.44
C LYS A 169 23.81 -16.72 17.71
N ASP A 170 24.02 -15.94 16.66
CA ASP A 170 24.33 -14.53 16.83
C ASP A 170 23.15 -13.73 17.40
N ALA A 171 23.45 -12.59 18.03
CA ALA A 171 22.46 -11.77 18.72
C ALA A 171 21.39 -11.23 17.77
N ARG A 172 21.71 -10.98 16.49
CA ARG A 172 20.78 -10.51 15.47
C ARG A 172 19.77 -11.60 15.14
N GLU A 173 20.20 -12.85 14.95
CA GLU A 173 19.32 -13.99 14.69
C GLU A 173 18.35 -14.22 15.85
N VAL A 174 18.86 -14.15 17.11
CA VAL A 174 18.00 -14.27 18.30
C VAL A 174 16.97 -13.14 18.37
N THR A 175 17.37 -11.91 18.02
CA THR A 175 16.44 -10.77 17.99
C THR A 175 15.35 -10.97 16.94
N MET A 176 15.70 -11.45 15.73
CA MET A 176 14.71 -11.73 14.68
C MET A 176 13.74 -12.85 15.11
N GLN A 177 14.25 -13.88 15.76
CA GLN A 177 13.41 -14.95 16.33
C GLN A 177 12.49 -14.42 17.43
N ALA A 178 12.99 -13.53 18.29
CA ALA A 178 12.17 -12.92 19.35
C ALA A 178 11.02 -12.08 18.79
N MET A 179 11.21 -11.40 17.64
CA MET A 179 10.14 -10.68 16.98
C MET A 179 9.02 -11.60 16.50
N VAL A 180 9.38 -12.74 15.90
CA VAL A 180 8.41 -13.75 15.44
C VAL A 180 7.65 -14.34 16.63
N VAL A 181 8.37 -14.71 17.70
CA VAL A 181 7.78 -15.25 18.92
C VAL A 181 6.85 -14.23 19.58
N SER A 182 7.26 -12.96 19.67
CA SER A 182 6.44 -11.88 20.22
C SER A 182 5.12 -11.72 19.45
N ALA A 183 5.18 -11.74 18.11
CA ALA A 183 3.99 -11.60 17.27
C ALA A 183 3.02 -12.78 17.46
N LEU A 184 3.54 -14.01 17.44
CA LEU A 184 2.73 -15.24 17.60
C LEU A 184 2.15 -15.37 19.01
N ASN A 185 2.92 -15.11 20.04
CA ASN A 185 2.43 -15.14 21.43
C ASN A 185 1.34 -14.10 21.65
N SER A 186 1.51 -12.89 21.11
CA SER A 186 0.49 -11.85 21.20
C SER A 186 -0.78 -12.20 20.43
N ALA A 187 -0.68 -12.89 19.28
CA ALA A 187 -1.85 -13.39 18.55
C ALA A 187 -2.59 -14.47 19.35
N ALA A 188 -1.88 -15.45 19.89
CA ALA A 188 -2.47 -16.49 20.75
C ALA A 188 -3.14 -15.91 21.99
N LEU A 189 -2.54 -14.86 22.56
CA LEU A 189 -3.10 -14.15 23.72
C LEU A 189 -4.38 -13.38 23.32
N ALA A 190 -4.40 -12.76 22.15
CA ALA A 190 -5.58 -12.08 21.64
C ALA A 190 -6.75 -13.07 21.39
N GLU A 191 -6.47 -14.25 20.83
CA GLU A 191 -7.49 -15.31 20.70
C GLU A 191 -7.99 -15.80 22.07
N LYS A 192 -7.10 -15.96 23.04
CA LYS A 192 -7.48 -16.31 24.42
C LYS A 192 -8.45 -15.29 25.04
N TYR A 193 -8.35 -14.01 24.66
CA TYR A 193 -9.23 -12.93 25.12
C TYR A 193 -10.45 -12.73 24.22
N GLY A 194 -10.74 -13.65 23.29
CA GLY A 194 -11.97 -13.72 22.53
C GLY A 194 -11.91 -13.12 21.13
N LEU A 195 -10.76 -12.63 20.65
CA LEU A 195 -10.62 -12.17 19.28
C LEU A 195 -10.53 -13.38 18.33
N ARG A 196 -11.30 -13.41 17.25
CA ARG A 196 -11.24 -14.51 16.30
C ARG A 196 -10.00 -14.42 15.40
N ALA A 197 -9.52 -15.56 14.92
CA ALA A 197 -8.36 -15.60 14.03
C ALA A 197 -8.52 -14.73 12.77
N ASP A 198 -9.73 -14.66 12.22
CA ASP A 198 -10.09 -13.81 11.07
C ASP A 198 -10.22 -12.30 11.40
N GLN A 199 -9.94 -11.92 12.63
CA GLN A 199 -9.86 -10.53 13.08
C GLN A 199 -8.43 -10.12 13.45
N ILE A 200 -7.44 -10.99 13.27
CA ILE A 200 -6.04 -10.73 13.62
C ILE A 200 -5.21 -10.56 12.35
N ILE A 201 -4.46 -9.46 12.28
CA ILE A 201 -3.44 -9.20 11.26
C ILE A 201 -2.09 -9.06 11.96
N LEU A 202 -1.02 -9.64 11.42
CA LEU A 202 0.31 -9.54 12.02
C LEU A 202 1.25 -8.66 11.19
N SER A 203 2.15 -7.99 11.88
CA SER A 203 3.32 -7.36 11.26
C SER A 203 4.53 -7.41 12.20
N ALA A 204 5.72 -7.65 11.64
CA ALA A 204 6.99 -7.66 12.33
C ALA A 204 8.00 -6.83 11.52
N LYS A 205 8.13 -5.55 11.86
CA LYS A 205 8.86 -4.57 11.05
C LYS A 205 10.26 -4.31 11.56
N VAL A 206 11.20 -4.34 10.64
CA VAL A 206 12.62 -3.99 10.81
C VAL A 206 13.06 -3.00 9.73
N SER A 207 14.22 -2.38 9.88
CA SER A 207 14.76 -1.41 8.93
C SER A 207 15.66 -2.04 7.86
N GLY A 208 16.18 -3.25 8.09
CA GLY A 208 17.03 -3.99 7.16
C GLY A 208 16.22 -4.82 6.16
N VAL A 209 16.60 -4.79 4.88
CA VAL A 209 15.91 -5.54 3.81
C VAL A 209 15.98 -7.06 4.05
N GLN A 210 17.17 -7.59 4.30
CA GLN A 210 17.36 -9.03 4.52
C GLN A 210 16.67 -9.49 5.82
N ASP A 211 16.79 -8.72 6.90
CA ASP A 211 16.10 -9.00 8.15
C ASP A 211 14.58 -9.07 7.97
N LEU A 212 14.01 -8.14 7.18
CA LEU A 212 12.58 -8.15 6.92
C LEU A 212 12.16 -9.43 6.19
N ILE A 213 12.92 -9.82 5.17
CA ILE A 213 12.66 -11.04 4.40
C ILE A 213 12.68 -12.26 5.32
N ASP A 214 13.72 -12.40 6.13
CA ASP A 214 13.89 -13.55 7.02
C ASP A 214 12.79 -13.62 8.10
N VAL A 215 12.46 -12.50 8.74
CA VAL A 215 11.40 -12.43 9.74
C VAL A 215 10.05 -12.80 9.14
N TYR A 216 9.70 -12.29 7.96
CA TYR A 216 8.40 -12.59 7.36
C TYR A 216 8.33 -14.00 6.77
N ARG A 217 9.42 -14.57 6.26
CA ARG A 217 9.48 -15.99 5.91
C ARG A 217 9.23 -16.88 7.14
N ALA A 218 9.91 -16.59 8.25
CA ALA A 218 9.72 -17.32 9.50
C ALA A 218 8.31 -17.18 10.08
N LEU A 219 7.71 -15.98 9.98
CA LEU A 219 6.33 -15.74 10.42
C LEU A 219 5.32 -16.45 9.52
N ALA A 220 5.51 -16.36 8.21
CA ALA A 220 4.66 -16.98 7.19
C ALA A 220 4.60 -18.51 7.30
N ALA A 221 5.72 -19.14 7.66
CA ALA A 221 5.81 -20.60 7.87
C ALA A 221 5.10 -21.09 9.15
N ARG A 222 4.80 -20.20 10.11
CA ARG A 222 4.33 -20.57 11.45
C ARG A 222 2.90 -20.14 11.76
N CYS A 223 2.22 -19.42 10.87
CA CYS A 223 0.83 -19.01 11.08
C CYS A 223 0.08 -18.84 9.75
N ASN A 224 -1.23 -18.69 9.84
CA ASN A 224 -2.11 -18.40 8.70
C ASN A 224 -2.83 -17.04 8.82
N TYR A 225 -2.43 -16.19 9.75
CA TYR A 225 -2.95 -14.81 9.82
C TYR A 225 -2.50 -13.99 8.61
N PRO A 226 -3.32 -13.02 8.14
CA PRO A 226 -2.90 -12.04 7.16
C PRO A 226 -1.67 -11.26 7.63
N LEU A 227 -0.74 -10.99 6.72
CA LEU A 227 0.51 -10.30 7.02
C LEU A 227 0.53 -8.91 6.39
N HIS A 228 0.82 -7.90 7.23
CA HIS A 228 1.03 -6.53 6.80
C HIS A 228 2.51 -6.24 6.65
N LEU A 229 2.97 -6.11 5.40
CA LEU A 229 4.37 -5.88 5.08
C LEU A 229 4.76 -4.41 5.12
N GLY A 230 6.01 -4.14 5.35
CA GLY A 230 6.64 -2.84 5.22
C GLY A 230 7.90 -2.72 6.06
N LEU A 231 8.92 -2.04 5.53
CA LEU A 231 10.07 -1.61 6.31
C LEU A 231 9.63 -0.54 7.32
N THR A 232 10.30 -0.49 8.47
CA THR A 232 10.32 0.70 9.30
C THR A 232 11.55 1.52 8.93
N GLU A 233 11.43 2.86 8.95
CA GLU A 233 12.58 3.77 8.74
C GLU A 233 13.37 3.49 7.45
N ALA A 234 12.65 3.26 6.34
CA ALA A 234 13.27 2.94 5.06
C ALA A 234 14.20 4.06 4.52
N GLY A 235 13.94 5.30 4.93
CA GLY A 235 14.72 6.48 4.56
C GLY A 235 14.01 7.39 3.56
N MET A 236 14.76 8.37 3.05
CA MET A 236 14.25 9.40 2.13
C MET A 236 14.51 9.04 0.67
N GLY A 237 13.67 9.57 -0.22
CA GLY A 237 13.87 9.55 -1.66
C GLY A 237 14.20 8.16 -2.22
N ALA A 238 15.13 8.12 -3.16
CA ALA A 238 15.49 6.89 -3.87
C ALA A 238 15.93 5.74 -2.94
N LYS A 239 16.66 6.01 -1.85
CA LYS A 239 17.06 4.98 -0.88
C LYS A 239 15.84 4.26 -0.28
N GLY A 240 14.86 5.04 0.18
CA GLY A 240 13.65 4.48 0.79
C GLY A 240 12.80 3.69 -0.20
N VAL A 241 12.67 4.19 -1.43
CA VAL A 241 11.97 3.52 -2.52
C VAL A 241 12.64 2.20 -2.87
N VAL A 242 13.96 2.21 -3.11
CA VAL A 242 14.74 1.00 -3.48
C VAL A 242 14.68 -0.05 -2.38
N ALA A 243 14.91 0.34 -1.11
CA ALA A 243 14.87 -0.60 0.01
C ALA A 243 13.48 -1.23 0.19
N SER A 244 12.41 -0.41 0.10
CA SER A 244 11.03 -0.90 0.18
C SER A 244 10.69 -1.82 -1.00
N SER A 245 11.08 -1.46 -2.21
CA SER A 245 10.83 -2.25 -3.42
C SER A 245 11.54 -3.61 -3.36
N ALA A 246 12.81 -3.62 -2.92
CA ALA A 246 13.58 -4.86 -2.79
C ALA A 246 12.96 -5.81 -1.74
N ALA A 247 12.67 -5.29 -0.55
CA ALA A 247 12.13 -6.11 0.53
C ALA A 247 10.72 -6.64 0.22
N LEU A 248 9.82 -5.76 -0.21
CA LEU A 248 8.44 -6.12 -0.53
C LEU A 248 8.39 -7.00 -1.78
N GLY A 249 9.23 -6.71 -2.78
CA GLY A 249 9.29 -7.46 -4.03
C GLY A 249 9.62 -8.93 -3.81
N VAL A 250 10.63 -9.24 -3.00
CA VAL A 250 10.99 -10.63 -2.68
C VAL A 250 9.86 -11.35 -1.97
N LEU A 251 9.29 -10.75 -0.92
CA LEU A 251 8.22 -11.37 -0.13
C LEU A 251 6.94 -11.59 -0.96
N LEU A 252 6.55 -10.59 -1.73
CA LEU A 252 5.37 -10.68 -2.60
C LEU A 252 5.56 -11.71 -3.72
N GLN A 253 6.78 -11.85 -4.28
CA GLN A 253 7.12 -12.89 -5.26
C GLN A 253 6.98 -14.29 -4.67
N GLU A 254 7.24 -14.46 -3.38
CA GLU A 254 7.05 -15.70 -2.63
C GLU A 254 5.60 -15.91 -2.16
N GLY A 255 4.69 -15.03 -2.55
CA GLY A 255 3.28 -15.09 -2.17
C GLY A 255 3.01 -14.65 -0.73
N ILE A 256 3.97 -14.02 -0.06
CA ILE A 256 3.87 -13.52 1.32
C ILE A 256 3.43 -12.06 1.31
N GLY A 257 2.32 -11.76 1.97
CA GLY A 257 1.79 -10.41 2.15
C GLY A 257 0.37 -10.22 1.66
N ASP A 258 -0.47 -9.65 2.53
CA ASP A 258 -1.89 -9.42 2.29
C ASP A 258 -2.24 -7.93 2.28
N THR A 259 -1.43 -7.12 2.94
CA THR A 259 -1.48 -5.67 2.88
C THR A 259 -0.07 -5.10 3.01
N ILE A 260 0.19 -3.97 2.36
CA ILE A 260 1.50 -3.33 2.34
C ILE A 260 1.42 -1.86 2.72
N ARG A 261 2.47 -1.36 3.35
CA ARG A 261 2.72 0.07 3.52
C ARG A 261 4.18 0.39 3.24
N VAL A 262 4.42 1.29 2.32
CA VAL A 262 5.72 1.94 2.14
C VAL A 262 5.85 3.06 3.17
N SER A 263 7.01 3.17 3.83
CA SER A 263 7.29 4.19 4.85
C SER A 263 8.47 5.02 4.39
N LEU A 264 8.20 6.15 3.76
CA LEU A 264 9.22 7.10 3.34
C LEU A 264 9.30 8.26 4.33
N THR A 265 10.49 8.78 4.54
CA THR A 265 10.66 10.08 5.20
C THR A 265 10.38 11.16 4.15
N PRO A 266 9.30 11.95 4.27
CA PRO A 266 9.01 13.00 3.30
C PRO A 266 10.04 14.13 3.40
N SER A 267 10.26 14.84 2.29
CA SER A 267 10.89 16.15 2.34
C SER A 267 10.01 17.14 3.11
N PRO A 268 10.55 18.19 3.73
CA PRO A 268 9.74 19.23 4.36
C PRO A 268 8.70 19.77 3.38
N GLY A 269 7.41 19.72 3.74
CA GLY A 269 6.30 20.09 2.85
C GLY A 269 6.03 19.12 1.70
N GLY A 270 6.69 17.96 1.66
CA GLY A 270 6.53 16.95 0.61
C GLY A 270 5.16 16.25 0.67
N ASP A 271 4.73 15.78 -0.50
CA ASP A 271 3.46 15.08 -0.68
C ASP A 271 3.47 13.70 -0.01
N ARG A 272 2.64 13.53 1.01
CA ARG A 272 2.51 12.27 1.75
C ARG A 272 1.95 11.13 0.89
N SER A 273 1.24 11.44 -0.18
CA SER A 273 0.66 10.44 -1.09
C SER A 273 1.71 9.70 -1.94
N GLU A 274 2.97 10.15 -1.95
CA GLU A 274 4.08 9.44 -2.62
C GLU A 274 4.22 8.00 -2.10
N GLU A 275 4.05 7.76 -0.79
CA GLU A 275 4.08 6.41 -0.22
C GLU A 275 3.03 5.47 -0.85
N VAL A 276 1.84 6.01 -1.14
CA VAL A 276 0.75 5.27 -1.78
C VAL A 276 1.12 4.93 -3.22
N ARG A 277 1.61 5.92 -3.97
CA ARG A 277 2.04 5.73 -5.37
C ARG A 277 3.16 4.70 -5.48
N VAL A 278 4.16 4.78 -4.61
CA VAL A 278 5.26 3.80 -4.59
C VAL A 278 4.75 2.39 -4.26
N ALA A 279 3.83 2.25 -3.28
CA ALA A 279 3.23 0.97 -2.96
C ALA A 279 2.46 0.38 -4.15
N GLN A 280 1.69 1.20 -4.85
CA GLN A 280 0.99 0.80 -6.08
C GLN A 280 1.97 0.40 -7.19
N GLN A 281 3.04 1.16 -7.39
CA GLN A 281 4.05 0.86 -8.41
C GLN A 281 4.78 -0.45 -8.12
N ILE A 282 5.06 -0.79 -6.86
CA ILE A 282 5.62 -2.10 -6.48
C ILE A 282 4.68 -3.22 -6.93
N LEU A 283 3.40 -3.16 -6.55
CA LEU A 283 2.42 -4.18 -6.91
C LEU A 283 2.20 -4.28 -8.42
N GLN A 284 2.18 -3.15 -9.11
CA GLN A 284 1.96 -3.07 -10.54
C GLN A 284 3.15 -3.56 -11.36
N SER A 285 4.38 -3.17 -10.97
CA SER A 285 5.61 -3.63 -11.63
C SER A 285 5.82 -5.15 -11.49
N MET A 286 5.30 -5.74 -10.41
CA MET A 286 5.30 -7.19 -10.20
C MET A 286 4.15 -7.92 -10.90
N GLY A 287 3.21 -7.20 -11.55
CA GLY A 287 2.04 -7.79 -12.17
C GLY A 287 1.04 -8.40 -11.19
N ILE A 288 1.06 -7.98 -9.92
CA ILE A 288 0.15 -8.46 -8.86
C ILE A 288 -1.20 -7.73 -8.93
N ARG A 289 -1.16 -6.41 -9.11
CA ARG A 289 -2.34 -5.55 -9.27
C ARG A 289 -2.03 -4.43 -10.25
N SER A 290 -3.07 -3.97 -10.95
CA SER A 290 -3.03 -2.76 -11.78
C SER A 290 -3.84 -1.65 -11.12
N PHE A 291 -3.35 -0.42 -11.20
CA PHE A 291 -3.98 0.78 -10.62
C PHE A 291 -4.20 1.87 -11.64
N THR A 292 -3.26 2.02 -12.58
CA THR A 292 -3.28 2.97 -13.67
C THR A 292 -2.63 2.34 -14.90
N PRO A 293 -2.98 2.75 -16.12
CA PRO A 293 -2.27 2.31 -17.32
C PRO A 293 -0.76 2.53 -17.20
N GLN A 294 0.01 1.57 -17.70
CA GLN A 294 1.47 1.65 -17.67
C GLN A 294 2.01 2.30 -18.93
N VAL A 295 2.91 3.25 -18.79
CA VAL A 295 3.61 3.86 -19.91
C VAL A 295 5.06 3.39 -19.91
N ALA A 296 5.43 2.57 -20.90
CA ALA A 296 6.80 2.24 -21.20
C ALA A 296 7.42 3.40 -22.01
N ALA A 297 8.53 3.94 -21.53
CA ALA A 297 9.26 4.99 -22.23
C ALA A 297 10.74 4.60 -22.34
N CYS A 298 11.39 4.94 -23.44
CA CYS A 298 12.81 4.69 -23.59
C CYS A 298 13.64 5.65 -22.71
N PRO A 299 14.81 5.23 -22.22
CA PRO A 299 15.66 6.09 -21.38
C PRO A 299 16.34 7.23 -22.17
N GLY A 300 16.25 7.22 -23.50
CA GLY A 300 17.03 8.10 -24.38
C GLY A 300 18.50 7.63 -24.53
N CYS A 301 19.08 7.99 -25.66
CA CYS A 301 20.49 7.72 -25.96
C CYS A 301 20.97 8.69 -27.05
N GLY A 302 22.20 8.54 -27.58
CA GLY A 302 22.74 9.38 -28.64
C GLY A 302 21.95 9.37 -29.96
N ARG A 303 20.98 8.49 -30.12
CA ARG A 303 20.02 8.50 -31.25
C ARG A 303 18.87 9.48 -31.06
N THR A 304 18.67 10.00 -29.84
CA THR A 304 17.58 10.90 -29.52
C THR A 304 18.11 12.08 -28.75
N THR A 305 18.42 13.17 -29.45
CA THR A 305 18.97 14.41 -28.84
C THR A 305 17.89 15.41 -28.45
N SER A 306 16.63 15.16 -28.86
CA SER A 306 15.46 15.96 -28.48
C SER A 306 14.85 15.47 -27.17
N THR A 307 14.30 16.38 -26.37
CA THR A 307 13.55 16.06 -25.15
C THR A 307 12.08 15.70 -25.40
N PHE A 308 11.62 15.85 -26.62
CA PHE A 308 10.21 15.74 -27.00
C PHE A 308 9.55 14.41 -26.54
N PHE A 309 10.26 13.28 -26.65
CA PHE A 309 9.72 11.99 -26.19
C PHE A 309 9.58 11.91 -24.68
N GLN A 310 10.47 12.58 -23.92
CA GLN A 310 10.39 12.66 -22.46
C GLN A 310 9.20 13.52 -22.04
N GLU A 311 9.05 14.69 -22.66
CA GLU A 311 7.95 15.61 -22.44
C GLU A 311 6.60 14.95 -22.80
N MET A 312 6.53 14.24 -23.92
CA MET A 312 5.34 13.50 -24.29
C MET A 312 5.03 12.37 -23.31
N ALA A 313 6.03 11.59 -22.88
CA ALA A 313 5.81 10.53 -21.89
C ALA A 313 5.30 11.08 -20.56
N GLU A 314 5.82 12.23 -20.09
CA GLU A 314 5.36 12.92 -18.89
C GLU A 314 3.92 13.44 -19.06
N GLN A 315 3.60 14.06 -20.19
CA GLN A 315 2.24 14.54 -20.48
C GLN A 315 1.24 13.39 -20.51
N ILE A 316 1.57 12.28 -21.16
CA ILE A 316 0.70 11.09 -21.20
C ILE A 316 0.53 10.49 -19.80
N GLN A 317 1.60 10.35 -18.99
CA GLN A 317 1.49 9.86 -17.62
C GLN A 317 0.61 10.78 -16.74
N THR A 318 0.73 12.09 -16.93
CA THR A 318 -0.10 13.07 -16.20
C THR A 318 -1.56 12.94 -16.63
N TYR A 319 -1.82 12.91 -17.93
CA TYR A 319 -3.16 12.72 -18.49
C TYR A 319 -3.83 11.44 -17.95
N LEU A 320 -3.13 10.31 -17.96
CA LEU A 320 -3.64 9.05 -17.43
C LEU A 320 -4.01 9.15 -15.94
N ARG A 321 -3.18 9.81 -15.12
CA ARG A 321 -3.49 10.02 -13.71
C ARG A 321 -4.73 10.87 -13.48
N GLU A 322 -4.93 11.89 -14.29
CA GLU A 322 -6.09 12.79 -14.21
C GLU A 322 -7.37 12.10 -14.67
N GLN A 323 -7.29 11.27 -15.73
CA GLN A 323 -8.44 10.54 -16.25
C GLN A 323 -8.83 9.32 -15.41
N MET A 324 -7.89 8.70 -14.71
CA MET A 324 -8.11 7.44 -14.01
C MET A 324 -9.31 7.41 -13.07
N PRO A 325 -9.58 8.47 -12.23
CA PRO A 325 -10.77 8.49 -11.37
C PRO A 325 -12.08 8.38 -12.17
N SER A 326 -12.17 9.05 -13.31
CA SER A 326 -13.32 9.00 -14.22
C SER A 326 -13.42 7.64 -14.93
N TRP A 327 -12.32 7.15 -15.48
CA TRP A 327 -12.29 5.89 -16.20
C TRP A 327 -12.57 4.69 -15.34
N LYS A 328 -12.00 4.63 -14.14
CA LYS A 328 -12.21 3.54 -13.18
C LYS A 328 -13.67 3.41 -12.73
N GLY A 329 -14.40 4.50 -12.69
CA GLY A 329 -15.85 4.51 -12.46
C GLY A 329 -16.68 4.04 -13.65
N ARG A 330 -16.13 4.16 -14.88
CA ARG A 330 -16.87 3.98 -16.13
C ARG A 330 -16.48 2.72 -16.91
N TYR A 331 -15.22 2.31 -16.87
CA TYR A 331 -14.68 1.21 -17.67
C TYR A 331 -14.09 0.11 -16.79
N VAL A 332 -14.23 -1.15 -17.20
CA VAL A 332 -13.68 -2.31 -16.49
C VAL A 332 -12.35 -2.68 -17.11
N GLY A 333 -11.29 -2.75 -16.29
CA GLY A 333 -9.97 -3.22 -16.71
C GLY A 333 -9.09 -2.17 -17.41
N VAL A 334 -9.53 -0.91 -17.49
CA VAL A 334 -8.75 0.17 -18.12
C VAL A 334 -7.39 0.39 -17.44
N GLU A 335 -7.29 0.08 -16.15
CA GLU A 335 -6.05 0.11 -15.36
C GLU A 335 -4.98 -0.88 -15.83
N GLU A 336 -5.34 -1.89 -16.61
CA GLU A 336 -4.42 -2.91 -17.14
C GLU A 336 -3.79 -2.51 -18.49
N MET A 337 -4.24 -1.40 -19.08
CA MET A 337 -3.75 -0.92 -20.36
C MET A 337 -2.26 -0.61 -20.34
N LYS A 338 -1.58 -0.95 -21.42
CA LYS A 338 -0.15 -0.68 -21.63
C LYS A 338 0.05 0.28 -22.77
N LEU A 339 0.79 1.34 -22.52
CA LEU A 339 1.19 2.31 -23.53
C LEU A 339 2.72 2.26 -23.74
N ALA A 340 3.17 2.68 -24.91
CA ALA A 340 4.58 2.85 -25.22
C ALA A 340 4.84 4.20 -25.87
N VAL A 341 5.81 4.96 -25.35
CA VAL A 341 6.30 6.22 -25.93
C VAL A 341 7.79 6.08 -26.16
N MET A 342 8.16 5.84 -27.44
CA MET A 342 9.54 5.53 -27.83
C MET A 342 10.15 6.67 -28.62
N GLY A 343 11.43 6.96 -28.38
CA GLY A 343 12.13 8.13 -28.94
C GLY A 343 12.89 7.89 -30.23
N CYS A 344 12.88 6.69 -30.83
CA CYS A 344 13.52 6.42 -32.14
C CYS A 344 12.99 5.12 -32.75
N VAL A 345 13.29 4.91 -34.04
CA VAL A 345 12.82 3.73 -34.81
C VAL A 345 13.52 2.42 -34.46
N VAL A 346 14.59 2.42 -33.65
CA VAL A 346 15.37 1.19 -33.39
C VAL A 346 14.58 0.21 -32.55
N ASN A 347 14.10 0.62 -31.36
CA ASN A 347 13.25 -0.18 -30.49
C ASN A 347 11.78 0.24 -30.57
N GLY A 348 11.51 1.45 -31.08
CA GLY A 348 10.20 2.06 -31.07
C GLY A 348 9.08 1.19 -31.66
N PRO A 349 9.21 0.70 -32.90
CA PRO A 349 8.19 -0.15 -33.50
C PRO A 349 7.98 -1.49 -32.77
N GLY A 350 9.07 -2.07 -32.23
CA GLY A 350 9.00 -3.32 -31.47
C GLY A 350 8.23 -3.15 -30.16
N GLU A 351 8.65 -2.22 -29.34
CA GLU A 351 8.00 -1.94 -28.04
C GLU A 351 6.55 -1.45 -28.22
N SER A 352 6.31 -0.60 -29.22
CA SER A 352 4.96 -0.11 -29.52
C SER A 352 3.98 -1.21 -29.94
N LYS A 353 4.48 -2.28 -30.57
CA LYS A 353 3.64 -3.45 -30.94
C LYS A 353 3.31 -4.35 -29.77
N HIS A 354 4.09 -4.31 -28.69
CA HIS A 354 3.82 -5.08 -27.47
C HIS A 354 2.91 -4.34 -26.48
N ALA A 355 2.61 -3.07 -26.72
CA ALA A 355 1.65 -2.27 -25.98
C ALA A 355 0.25 -2.34 -26.63
N ASN A 356 -0.79 -1.99 -25.85
CA ASN A 356 -2.12 -1.78 -26.44
C ASN A 356 -2.10 -0.60 -27.40
N ILE A 357 -1.45 0.50 -27.01
CA ILE A 357 -1.22 1.65 -27.88
C ILE A 357 0.25 2.07 -27.73
N GLY A 358 0.94 2.23 -28.82
CA GLY A 358 2.33 2.69 -28.81
C GLY A 358 2.63 3.68 -29.91
N ILE A 359 3.51 4.63 -29.63
CA ILE A 359 4.04 5.58 -30.58
C ILE A 359 5.56 5.48 -30.64
N SER A 360 6.10 5.48 -31.86
CA SER A 360 7.54 5.56 -32.10
C SER A 360 7.85 6.93 -32.67
N LEU A 361 8.39 7.81 -31.87
CA LEU A 361 8.83 9.15 -32.31
C LEU A 361 10.12 9.04 -33.13
N PRO A 362 10.39 10.00 -34.04
CA PRO A 362 11.63 10.01 -34.80
C PRO A 362 12.83 10.39 -33.91
N GLY A 363 13.91 9.66 -34.05
CA GLY A 363 15.21 10.03 -33.50
C GLY A 363 15.91 11.14 -34.28
N THR A 364 17.11 11.50 -33.82
CA THR A 364 17.98 12.48 -34.50
C THR A 364 18.32 12.00 -35.91
N PHE A 365 18.12 12.86 -36.92
CA PHE A 365 18.31 12.57 -38.34
C PHE A 365 17.32 11.54 -38.96
N GLU A 366 16.31 11.12 -38.22
CA GLU A 366 15.23 10.29 -38.74
C GLU A 366 14.15 11.16 -39.39
N GLU A 367 13.37 10.57 -40.29
CA GLU A 367 12.26 11.28 -40.95
C GLU A 367 11.23 11.68 -39.90
N PRO A 368 10.70 12.94 -39.87
CA PRO A 368 9.79 13.42 -38.83
C PRO A 368 8.38 12.78 -38.95
N LYS A 369 8.33 11.48 -38.74
CA LYS A 369 7.15 10.64 -38.76
C LYS A 369 7.05 9.85 -37.45
N ALA A 370 5.88 9.85 -36.87
CA ALA A 370 5.59 9.13 -35.63
C ALA A 370 4.54 8.04 -35.85
N PRO A 371 4.92 6.82 -36.26
CA PRO A 371 3.97 5.71 -36.41
C PRO A 371 3.36 5.35 -35.07
N VAL A 372 2.04 5.21 -35.05
CA VAL A 372 1.21 4.77 -33.93
C VAL A 372 0.74 3.35 -34.22
N TYR A 373 0.91 2.49 -33.22
CA TYR A 373 0.47 1.10 -33.24
C TYR A 373 -0.67 0.91 -32.25
N VAL A 374 -1.68 0.16 -32.67
CA VAL A 374 -2.81 -0.26 -31.83
C VAL A 374 -2.91 -1.78 -31.94
N ASP A 375 -2.92 -2.46 -30.79
CA ASP A 375 -2.97 -3.94 -30.70
C ASP A 375 -1.99 -4.65 -31.66
N GLY A 376 -0.76 -4.16 -31.67
CA GLY A 376 0.34 -4.74 -32.46
C GLY A 376 0.36 -4.38 -33.95
N ARG A 377 -0.61 -3.60 -34.44
CA ARG A 377 -0.72 -3.21 -35.85
C ARG A 377 -0.48 -1.72 -36.05
N LEU A 378 0.16 -1.35 -37.17
CA LEU A 378 0.27 0.05 -37.54
C LEU A 378 -1.14 0.61 -37.76
N PHE A 379 -1.52 1.61 -37.00
CA PHE A 379 -2.82 2.26 -37.07
C PHE A 379 -2.76 3.52 -37.91
N THR A 380 -1.82 4.41 -37.62
CA THR A 380 -1.61 5.67 -38.33
C THR A 380 -0.19 6.18 -38.20
N THR A 381 0.14 7.28 -38.87
CA THR A 381 1.44 7.97 -38.70
C THR A 381 1.18 9.45 -38.48
N LEU A 382 1.51 9.94 -37.30
CA LEU A 382 1.34 11.32 -36.89
C LEU A 382 2.53 12.18 -37.35
N LYS A 383 2.29 13.50 -37.52
CA LYS A 383 3.30 14.48 -37.96
C LYS A 383 2.98 15.87 -37.41
N GLY A 384 4.03 16.69 -37.23
CA GLY A 384 3.90 18.10 -36.86
C GLY A 384 3.66 18.33 -35.37
N ASP A 385 3.13 19.50 -35.04
CA ASP A 385 3.12 19.98 -33.63
C ASP A 385 1.96 19.46 -32.80
N ARG A 386 0.99 18.74 -33.38
CA ARG A 386 -0.19 18.22 -32.70
C ARG A 386 -0.10 16.74 -32.32
N ILE A 387 1.07 16.13 -32.44
CA ILE A 387 1.27 14.69 -32.21
C ILE A 387 0.71 14.26 -30.82
N VAL A 388 0.97 15.02 -29.77
CA VAL A 388 0.51 14.67 -28.41
C VAL A 388 -1.02 14.69 -28.32
N ALA A 389 -1.65 15.75 -28.83
CA ALA A 389 -3.11 15.89 -28.78
C ALA A 389 -3.82 14.82 -29.64
N GLU A 390 -3.25 14.52 -30.82
CA GLU A 390 -3.78 13.48 -31.72
C GLU A 390 -3.60 12.08 -31.08
N PHE A 391 -2.47 11.82 -30.42
CA PHE A 391 -2.24 10.57 -29.70
C PHE A 391 -3.20 10.39 -28.50
N ILE A 392 -3.47 11.47 -27.74
CA ILE A 392 -4.48 11.46 -26.68
C ILE A 392 -5.88 11.17 -27.25
N GLY A 393 -6.24 11.75 -28.39
CA GLY A 393 -7.50 11.44 -29.07
C GLY A 393 -7.64 9.96 -29.43
N ILE A 394 -6.57 9.34 -29.96
CA ILE A 394 -6.53 7.90 -30.26
C ILE A 394 -6.67 7.08 -28.96
N LEU A 395 -6.04 7.52 -27.90
CA LEU A 395 -6.13 6.87 -26.59
C LEU A 395 -7.56 6.89 -26.04
N ASP A 396 -8.25 8.03 -26.11
CA ASP A 396 -9.64 8.17 -25.66
C ASP A 396 -10.60 7.30 -26.47
N GLU A 397 -10.45 7.28 -27.79
CA GLU A 397 -11.22 6.43 -28.69
C GLU A 397 -10.98 4.94 -28.40
N TYR A 398 -9.72 4.57 -28.13
CA TYR A 398 -9.37 3.20 -27.75
C TYR A 398 -10.05 2.81 -26.43
N VAL A 399 -9.96 3.64 -25.41
CA VAL A 399 -10.59 3.37 -24.10
C VAL A 399 -12.11 3.22 -24.28
N ALA A 400 -12.74 4.11 -25.02
CA ALA A 400 -14.19 4.08 -25.23
C ALA A 400 -14.67 2.85 -26.02
N SER A 401 -13.84 2.31 -26.91
CA SER A 401 -14.21 1.20 -27.81
C SER A 401 -13.78 -0.18 -27.30
N HIS A 402 -12.70 -0.28 -26.51
CA HIS A 402 -12.13 -1.57 -26.11
C HIS A 402 -12.47 -1.99 -24.69
N TYR A 403 -12.88 -1.05 -23.83
CA TYR A 403 -13.25 -1.37 -22.45
C TYR A 403 -14.76 -1.30 -22.26
N ALA A 404 -15.33 -2.38 -21.70
CA ALA A 404 -16.75 -2.44 -21.41
C ALA A 404 -17.15 -1.37 -20.38
N ALA A 405 -18.25 -0.66 -20.68
CA ALA A 405 -18.83 0.25 -19.70
C ALA A 405 -19.30 -0.55 -18.47
N ARG A 406 -19.04 -0.05 -17.27
CA ARG A 406 -19.59 -0.63 -16.04
C ARG A 406 -21.10 -0.45 -16.05
N GLU A 407 -21.84 -1.52 -15.84
CA GLU A 407 -23.25 -1.43 -15.50
C GLU A 407 -23.34 -0.76 -14.11
N VAL A 408 -23.86 0.47 -14.07
CA VAL A 408 -24.16 1.16 -12.81
C VAL A 408 -25.40 0.46 -12.23
N PRO A 409 -25.33 -0.11 -11.00
CA PRO A 409 -26.51 -0.68 -10.35
C PRO A 409 -27.60 0.40 -10.28
N GLN A 410 -28.85 0.05 -10.64
CA GLN A 410 -29.96 1.01 -10.68
C GLN A 410 -30.22 1.70 -9.32
N GLU A 411 -29.74 1.15 -8.22
CA GLU A 411 -29.82 1.72 -6.88
C GLU A 411 -28.97 3.01 -6.68
N GLU A 412 -27.86 3.17 -7.39
CA GLU A 412 -27.04 4.41 -7.31
C GLU A 412 -27.62 5.57 -8.14
N VAL A 413 -28.45 5.29 -9.13
CA VAL A 413 -29.10 6.31 -9.96
C VAL A 413 -30.28 6.94 -9.21
N ALA A 414 -30.96 6.17 -8.35
CA ALA A 414 -32.09 6.65 -7.54
C ALA A 414 -31.67 7.56 -6.37
N ALA A 415 -30.41 7.51 -5.95
CA ALA A 415 -29.88 8.34 -4.86
C ALA A 415 -29.34 9.72 -5.33
N ARG A 416 -29.32 9.98 -6.67
CA ARG A 416 -28.82 11.24 -7.27
C ARG A 416 -29.92 12.12 -7.85
N ASN A 417 -31.19 11.67 -7.83
CA ASN A 417 -32.41 12.42 -8.13
C ASN A 417 -33.17 12.69 -6.84
#